data_28669569132cd1c70c5b64bd1359ce8b
#
_entry.id   28669569132cd1c70c5b64bd1359ce8b
#
_cell.length_a   1.000
_cell.length_b   1.000
_cell.length_c   1.000
_cell.angle_alpha   90.00
_cell.angle_beta   90.00
_cell.angle_gamma   90.00
#
_symmetry.space_group_name_H-M   'P 1'
#
loop_
_entity.id
_entity.type
_entity.pdbx_description
1 polymer ?
#
loop_
_entity_poly.entity_id
_entity_poly.type
_entity_poly.pdbx_seq_one_letter_code
_entity_poly.pdbx_strand_id
1 'polypeptide(L)'
;FYFEIDISEQVVYYSKVGIAIAVYDANSYVWNDTIELYVGTPSIIYSENFNDGIGQWVTSGDWGLTNNPSYGAFALTDSPSGDYGAEQTTTAVLNEQFDFSFIVNPYVSFSARWEIEDGFDFVRFEALTPDNSWISLEGMYTVPGNGVTVQPLGEPGYDGDQLSWVGEKIFLDQLNGLRPTAFRFIQNSDELYEGDGFTVDNFMLMG
;
A
#
# COMPACT_ATOMS: atom_id res chain seq x y z
N PHE A 1 -29.63 -5.94 -0.57
CA PHE A 1 -29.48 -7.26 0.06
C PHE A 1 -28.33 -7.20 1.04
N TYR A 2 -28.46 -7.85 2.17
CA TYR A 2 -27.37 -8.06 3.13
C TYR A 2 -27.40 -9.54 3.55
N PHE A 3 -26.22 -10.03 3.90
CA PHE A 3 -26.04 -11.38 4.45
C PHE A 3 -25.51 -11.23 5.86
N GLU A 4 -25.98 -12.07 6.74
CA GLU A 4 -25.45 -12.25 8.09
C GLU A 4 -24.69 -13.57 8.12
N ILE A 5 -23.48 -13.56 8.61
CA ILE A 5 -22.63 -14.76 8.71
C ILE A 5 -22.23 -14.92 10.17
N ASP A 6 -22.70 -16.00 10.78
CA ASP A 6 -22.25 -16.41 12.10
C ASP A 6 -20.96 -17.21 11.99
N ILE A 7 -19.91 -16.74 12.67
CA ILE A 7 -18.63 -17.46 12.77
C ILE A 7 -18.65 -18.25 14.08
N SER A 8 -18.42 -19.57 13.99
CA SER A 8 -18.37 -20.45 15.16
C SER A 8 -17.30 -20.00 16.14
N GLU A 9 -17.59 -20.03 17.43
CA GLU A 9 -16.63 -19.80 18.52
C GLU A 9 -15.42 -20.77 18.51
N GLN A 10 -15.49 -21.83 17.73
CA GLN A 10 -14.40 -22.82 17.57
C GLN A 10 -13.41 -22.44 16.48
N VAL A 11 -13.66 -21.36 15.71
CA VAL A 11 -12.68 -20.87 14.73
C VAL A 11 -11.48 -20.31 15.49
N VAL A 12 -10.32 -20.79 15.14
CA VAL A 12 -9.07 -20.35 15.76
C VAL A 12 -8.88 -18.86 15.48
N TYR A 13 -8.59 -18.10 16.52
CA TYR A 13 -8.27 -16.67 16.41
C TYR A 13 -7.16 -16.47 15.38
N TYR A 14 -7.25 -15.44 14.56
CA TYR A 14 -6.35 -15.15 13.43
C TYR A 14 -6.39 -16.15 12.26
N SER A 15 -7.41 -16.99 12.16
CA SER A 15 -7.57 -17.83 10.99
C SER A 15 -8.23 -17.07 9.82
N LYS A 16 -7.84 -17.44 8.62
CA LYS A 16 -8.45 -16.98 7.37
C LYS A 16 -9.62 -17.93 7.06
N VAL A 17 -10.80 -17.37 6.87
CA VAL A 17 -12.01 -18.10 6.50
C VAL A 17 -12.41 -17.69 5.09
N GLY A 18 -12.41 -18.63 4.15
CA GLY A 18 -12.88 -18.41 2.79
C GLY A 18 -14.37 -18.70 2.68
N ILE A 19 -15.15 -17.74 2.20
CA ILE A 19 -16.57 -17.90 1.86
C ILE A 19 -16.69 -18.00 0.36
N ALA A 20 -16.96 -19.22 -0.14
CA ALA A 20 -17.23 -19.41 -1.56
C ALA A 20 -18.63 -18.90 -1.93
N ILE A 21 -18.69 -18.03 -2.91
CA ILE A 21 -19.94 -17.51 -3.47
C ILE A 21 -20.14 -18.09 -4.86
N ALA A 22 -21.30 -18.66 -5.13
CA ALA A 22 -21.70 -19.08 -6.45
C ALA A 22 -23.02 -18.39 -6.82
N VAL A 23 -23.02 -17.67 -7.94
CA VAL A 23 -24.20 -17.00 -8.48
C VAL A 23 -24.64 -17.71 -9.76
N TYR A 24 -25.91 -18.10 -9.80
CA TYR A 24 -26.50 -18.80 -10.94
C TYR A 24 -27.51 -17.88 -11.62
N ASP A 25 -27.44 -17.79 -12.94
CA ASP A 25 -28.50 -17.15 -13.73
C ASP A 25 -29.54 -18.18 -14.20
N ALA A 26 -30.60 -17.69 -14.84
CA ALA A 26 -31.66 -18.53 -15.37
C ALA A 26 -31.23 -19.49 -16.52
N ASN A 27 -30.04 -19.27 -17.10
CA ASN A 27 -29.44 -20.07 -18.18
C ASN A 27 -28.36 -21.01 -17.67
N SER A 28 -28.24 -21.17 -16.34
CA SER A 28 -27.23 -22.01 -15.67
C SER A 28 -25.79 -21.55 -15.85
N TYR A 29 -25.54 -20.29 -16.20
CA TYR A 29 -24.22 -19.68 -16.06
C TYR A 29 -23.90 -19.55 -14.58
N VAL A 30 -22.70 -19.96 -14.21
CA VAL A 30 -22.21 -19.91 -12.84
C VAL A 30 -21.08 -18.90 -12.76
N TRP A 31 -21.24 -17.90 -11.90
CA TRP A 31 -20.15 -17.05 -11.48
C TRP A 31 -19.72 -17.47 -10.07
N ASN A 32 -18.44 -17.73 -9.88
CA ASN A 32 -17.88 -18.13 -8.60
C ASN A 32 -16.86 -17.10 -8.14
N ASP A 33 -16.90 -16.79 -6.84
CA ASP A 33 -15.92 -15.95 -6.18
C ASP A 33 -15.70 -16.43 -4.75
N THR A 34 -14.65 -15.95 -4.11
CA THR A 34 -14.35 -16.26 -2.70
C THR A 34 -14.08 -14.97 -1.95
N ILE A 35 -14.88 -14.70 -0.92
CA ILE A 35 -14.60 -13.64 0.03
C ILE A 35 -13.74 -14.23 1.15
N GLU A 36 -12.59 -13.64 1.40
CA GLU A 36 -11.71 -14.03 2.48
C GLU A 36 -11.94 -13.13 3.70
N LEU A 37 -12.25 -13.73 4.82
CA LEU A 37 -12.42 -13.05 6.11
C LEU A 37 -11.32 -13.50 7.07
N TYR A 38 -10.75 -12.55 7.78
CA TYR A 38 -9.84 -12.83 8.89
C TYR A 38 -10.58 -12.75 10.20
N VAL A 39 -10.47 -13.78 11.02
CA VAL A 39 -11.14 -13.85 12.33
C VAL A 39 -10.18 -13.36 13.40
N GLY A 40 -10.53 -12.25 14.04
CA GLY A 40 -9.74 -11.63 15.11
C GLY A 40 -9.71 -10.13 15.01
N THR A 41 -9.22 -9.49 16.07
CA THR A 41 -8.93 -8.06 16.04
C THR A 41 -7.45 -7.90 15.73
N PRO A 42 -7.07 -7.30 14.59
CA PRO A 42 -5.66 -7.09 14.27
C PRO A 42 -5.01 -6.15 15.30
N SER A 43 -3.78 -6.44 15.65
CA SER A 43 -2.97 -5.59 16.51
C SER A 43 -2.19 -4.58 15.67
N ILE A 44 -2.09 -3.34 16.17
CA ILE A 44 -1.23 -2.34 15.55
C ILE A 44 0.21 -2.63 15.98
N ILE A 45 1.08 -2.89 15.00
CA ILE A 45 2.53 -3.11 15.21
C ILE A 45 3.26 -1.76 15.14
N TYR A 46 2.85 -0.93 14.16
CA TYR A 46 3.38 0.41 13.95
C TYR A 46 2.27 1.30 13.38
N SER A 47 2.28 2.57 13.74
CA SER A 47 1.40 3.58 13.15
C SER A 47 2.08 4.94 13.07
N GLU A 48 1.81 5.67 12.00
CA GLU A 48 2.26 7.03 11.78
C GLU A 48 1.16 7.82 11.09
N ASN A 49 0.80 8.97 11.66
CA ASN A 49 -0.23 9.88 11.12
C ASN A 49 0.35 11.23 10.70
N PHE A 50 1.66 11.37 10.73
CA PHE A 50 2.45 12.54 10.32
C PHE A 50 2.13 13.86 11.02
N ASN A 51 1.22 13.89 12.01
CA ASN A 51 0.83 15.12 12.68
C ASN A 51 1.91 15.74 13.56
N ASP A 52 2.83 14.90 14.07
CA ASP A 52 3.96 15.31 14.91
C ASP A 52 5.30 15.31 14.15
N GLY A 53 5.28 15.22 12.83
CA GLY A 53 6.45 15.16 11.96
C GLY A 53 6.49 13.90 11.11
N ILE A 54 7.65 13.58 10.52
CA ILE A 54 7.82 12.40 9.66
C ILE A 54 8.16 11.11 10.46
N GLY A 55 8.23 11.19 11.80
CA GLY A 55 8.48 10.04 12.66
C GLY A 55 9.79 9.33 12.35
N GLN A 56 9.72 8.02 12.12
CA GLN A 56 10.86 7.15 11.79
C GLN A 56 11.15 7.07 10.28
N TRP A 57 10.48 7.88 9.48
CA TRP A 57 10.72 7.93 8.04
C TRP A 57 11.97 8.75 7.73
N VAL A 58 12.81 8.22 6.86
CA VAL A 58 14.00 8.88 6.33
C VAL A 58 13.77 9.16 4.85
N THR A 59 13.83 10.41 4.47
CA THR A 59 13.48 10.86 3.12
C THR A 59 14.70 11.24 2.30
N SER A 60 14.59 11.09 0.97
CA SER A 60 15.50 11.63 -0.03
C SER A 60 14.72 12.38 -1.10
N GLY A 61 15.38 13.32 -1.79
CA GLY A 61 14.69 14.22 -2.71
C GLY A 61 13.73 15.14 -1.97
N ASP A 62 12.57 15.41 -2.55
CA ASP A 62 11.63 16.40 -2.05
C ASP A 62 10.57 15.81 -1.08
N TRP A 63 10.67 14.53 -0.71
CA TRP A 63 9.73 13.96 0.26
C TRP A 63 9.68 14.75 1.56
N GLY A 64 8.48 15.19 1.93
CA GLY A 64 8.25 16.02 3.10
C GLY A 64 6.78 16.09 3.51
N LEU A 65 6.46 17.00 4.42
CA LEU A 65 5.09 17.16 4.92
C LEU A 65 4.30 18.14 4.07
N THR A 66 3.04 17.79 3.80
CA THR A 66 2.02 18.70 3.27
C THR A 66 0.90 18.93 4.29
N ASN A 67 0.25 20.09 4.26
CA ASN A 67 -0.91 20.42 5.08
C ASN A 67 -2.25 20.04 4.43
N ASN A 68 -2.25 19.08 3.53
CA ASN A 68 -3.42 18.53 2.86
C ASN A 68 -3.63 17.04 3.21
N PRO A 69 -3.85 16.70 4.50
CA PRO A 69 -3.98 15.32 4.97
C PRO A 69 -5.34 14.70 4.65
N SER A 70 -5.44 13.38 4.80
CA SER A 70 -6.72 12.66 4.82
C SER A 70 -7.46 12.91 6.12
N TYR A 71 -6.70 13.03 7.21
CA TYR A 71 -7.19 13.37 8.54
C TYR A 71 -6.08 14.01 9.39
N GLY A 72 -6.42 14.99 10.21
CA GLY A 72 -5.44 15.64 11.09
C GLY A 72 -4.85 16.92 10.48
N ALA A 73 -3.54 17.10 10.59
CA ALA A 73 -2.87 18.35 10.22
C ALA A 73 -1.90 18.19 9.03
N PHE A 74 -1.24 17.04 8.92
CA PHE A 74 -0.21 16.79 7.91
C PHE A 74 -0.30 15.41 7.32
N ALA A 75 0.23 15.26 6.10
CA ALA A 75 0.48 14.01 5.41
C ALA A 75 1.90 14.03 4.83
N LEU A 76 2.45 12.87 4.48
CA LEU A 76 3.73 12.73 3.80
C LEU A 76 3.51 12.72 2.28
N THR A 77 4.30 13.50 1.53
CA THR A 77 4.22 13.56 0.07
C THR A 77 5.62 13.65 -0.55
N ASP A 78 5.76 13.24 -1.81
CA ASP A 78 6.97 13.39 -2.62
C ASP A 78 7.14 14.82 -3.20
N SER A 79 6.11 15.66 -3.05
CA SER A 79 5.98 16.96 -3.72
C SER A 79 5.42 18.06 -2.81
N PRO A 80 6.01 18.35 -1.62
CA PRO A 80 5.43 19.25 -0.63
C PRO A 80 5.38 20.73 -1.07
N SER A 81 6.09 21.09 -2.13
CA SER A 81 6.23 22.47 -2.59
C SER A 81 5.62 22.75 -3.97
N GLY A 82 4.89 21.81 -4.52
CA GLY A 82 4.32 21.87 -5.87
C GLY A 82 4.47 20.52 -6.55
N ASP A 83 4.60 20.46 -7.87
CA ASP A 83 4.76 19.21 -8.59
C ASP A 83 6.09 18.53 -8.26
N TYR A 84 6.17 17.19 -8.35
CA TYR A 84 7.42 16.46 -8.19
C TYR A 84 8.40 16.83 -9.33
N GLY A 85 9.70 16.57 -9.13
CA GLY A 85 10.70 16.94 -10.14
C GLY A 85 10.89 15.88 -11.22
N ALA A 86 11.29 16.31 -12.42
CA ALA A 86 11.66 15.45 -13.55
C ALA A 86 12.97 14.69 -13.32
N GLU A 87 13.14 13.55 -14.00
CA GLU A 87 14.35 12.71 -14.01
C GLU A 87 14.85 12.32 -12.60
N GLN A 88 13.92 12.04 -11.69
CA GLN A 88 14.26 11.78 -10.28
C GLN A 88 13.98 10.33 -9.85
N THR A 89 14.73 9.92 -8.88
CA THR A 89 14.44 8.76 -8.06
C THR A 89 14.52 9.20 -6.61
N THR A 90 13.38 9.31 -5.96
CA THR A 90 13.27 9.78 -4.58
C THR A 90 12.62 8.74 -3.69
N THR A 91 12.92 8.77 -2.39
CA THR A 91 12.43 7.74 -1.47
C THR A 91 11.99 8.31 -0.13
N ALA A 92 10.96 7.70 0.45
CA ALA A 92 10.65 7.77 1.87
C ALA A 92 10.76 6.36 2.47
N VAL A 93 11.75 6.13 3.33
CA VAL A 93 12.08 4.83 3.91
C VAL A 93 11.68 4.80 5.38
N LEU A 94 10.81 3.88 5.75
CA LEU A 94 10.53 3.55 7.15
C LEU A 94 11.57 2.54 7.63
N ASN A 95 12.56 3.04 8.37
CA ASN A 95 13.65 2.25 8.89
C ASN A 95 13.41 1.94 10.37
N GLU A 96 12.47 1.06 10.63
CA GLU A 96 12.08 0.60 11.96
C GLU A 96 12.20 -0.93 12.03
N GLN A 97 12.58 -1.44 13.19
CA GLN A 97 12.63 -2.89 13.40
C GLN A 97 11.29 -3.39 13.94
N PHE A 98 10.66 -4.27 13.19
CA PHE A 98 9.39 -4.87 13.56
C PHE A 98 9.56 -6.28 14.09
N ASP A 99 8.90 -6.59 15.21
CA ASP A 99 8.81 -7.96 15.71
C ASP A 99 7.59 -8.67 15.13
N PHE A 100 7.83 -9.56 14.18
CA PHE A 100 6.79 -10.39 13.56
C PHE A 100 6.63 -11.76 14.23
N SER A 101 7.25 -12.04 15.37
CA SER A 101 7.33 -13.39 15.97
C SER A 101 5.96 -14.01 16.27
N PHE A 102 4.97 -13.18 16.61
CA PHE A 102 3.61 -13.61 16.96
C PHE A 102 2.55 -13.04 16.02
N ILE A 103 2.97 -12.50 14.89
CA ILE A 103 2.08 -11.85 13.94
C ILE A 103 1.57 -12.87 12.92
N VAL A 104 0.26 -12.88 12.75
CA VAL A 104 -0.43 -13.74 11.78
C VAL A 104 -1.11 -12.85 10.74
N ASN A 105 -0.91 -13.17 9.45
CA ASN A 105 -1.47 -12.42 8.33
C ASN A 105 -1.16 -10.91 8.39
N PRO A 106 0.12 -10.50 8.50
CA PRO A 106 0.47 -9.09 8.56
C PRO A 106 0.08 -8.38 7.28
N TYR A 107 -0.34 -7.12 7.43
CA TYR A 107 -0.65 -6.24 6.31
C TYR A 107 -0.29 -4.79 6.63
N VAL A 108 -0.05 -4.03 5.59
CA VAL A 108 0.08 -2.57 5.66
C VAL A 108 -1.21 -1.95 5.19
N SER A 109 -1.64 -0.88 5.84
CA SER A 109 -2.73 -0.03 5.36
C SER A 109 -2.34 1.44 5.50
N PHE A 110 -2.82 2.26 4.57
CA PHE A 110 -2.65 3.71 4.60
C PHE A 110 -3.72 4.40 3.76
N SER A 111 -3.94 5.68 4.01
CA SER A 111 -4.68 6.54 3.09
C SER A 111 -3.73 7.07 2.02
N ALA A 112 -4.14 7.06 0.76
CA ALA A 112 -3.35 7.62 -0.33
C ALA A 112 -4.20 8.41 -1.32
N ARG A 113 -3.56 9.34 -2.01
CA ARG A 113 -4.03 10.01 -3.23
C ARG A 113 -2.84 10.33 -4.10
N TRP A 114 -3.03 10.44 -5.41
CA TRP A 114 -1.92 10.75 -6.31
C TRP A 114 -2.39 11.40 -7.62
N GLU A 115 -1.46 12.12 -8.24
CA GLU A 115 -1.51 12.64 -9.59
C GLU A 115 -0.12 12.42 -10.21
N ILE A 116 0.02 11.37 -11.03
CA ILE A 116 1.28 10.87 -11.57
C ILE A 116 1.10 10.71 -13.09
N GLU A 117 2.09 11.02 -13.89
CA GLU A 117 2.00 10.88 -15.35
C GLU A 117 1.66 9.45 -15.75
N ASP A 118 0.46 9.28 -16.35
CA ASP A 118 -0.09 7.98 -16.75
C ASP A 118 0.81 7.26 -17.77
N GLY A 119 1.27 6.09 -17.40
CA GLY A 119 2.07 5.20 -18.24
C GLY A 119 3.56 5.55 -18.34
N PHE A 120 4.05 6.59 -17.66
CA PHE A 120 5.45 7.03 -17.73
C PHE A 120 6.12 7.07 -16.37
N ASP A 121 5.59 7.85 -15.41
CA ASP A 121 6.10 7.95 -14.06
C ASP A 121 5.50 6.89 -13.13
N PHE A 122 6.13 6.64 -11.98
CA PHE A 122 5.69 5.52 -11.16
C PHE A 122 6.09 5.69 -9.69
N VAL A 123 5.14 5.40 -8.80
CA VAL A 123 5.42 5.23 -7.38
C VAL A 123 5.18 3.79 -6.96
N ARG A 124 6.15 3.19 -6.25
CA ARG A 124 6.04 1.83 -5.72
C ARG A 124 6.12 1.84 -4.21
N PHE A 125 5.36 0.96 -3.58
CA PHE A 125 5.56 0.61 -2.19
C PHE A 125 6.31 -0.71 -2.11
N GLU A 126 7.43 -0.71 -1.41
CA GLU A 126 8.35 -1.84 -1.39
C GLU A 126 8.70 -2.27 0.03
N ALA A 127 8.97 -3.56 0.20
CA ALA A 127 9.50 -4.17 1.43
C ALA A 127 10.95 -4.61 1.24
N LEU A 128 11.82 -4.34 2.22
CA LEU A 128 13.18 -4.84 2.27
C LEU A 128 13.19 -6.22 2.93
N THR A 129 13.59 -7.23 2.19
CA THR A 129 13.71 -8.60 2.68
C THR A 129 15.06 -8.85 3.38
N PRO A 130 15.19 -9.92 4.20
CA PRO A 130 16.41 -10.20 4.95
C PRO A 130 17.67 -10.46 4.10
N ASP A 131 17.51 -10.77 2.81
CA ASP A 131 18.60 -10.92 1.83
C ASP A 131 19.02 -9.58 1.18
N ASN A 132 18.50 -8.47 1.69
CA ASN A 132 18.78 -7.11 1.24
C ASN A 132 18.18 -6.76 -0.15
N SER A 133 17.10 -7.43 -0.53
CA SER A 133 16.37 -7.14 -1.77
C SER A 133 15.10 -6.34 -1.47
N TRP A 134 14.84 -5.31 -2.27
CA TRP A 134 13.57 -4.60 -2.27
C TRP A 134 12.58 -5.33 -3.18
N ILE A 135 11.38 -5.59 -2.69
CA ILE A 135 10.29 -6.24 -3.43
C ILE A 135 9.10 -5.29 -3.45
N SER A 136 8.63 -4.97 -4.66
CA SER A 136 7.40 -4.18 -4.85
C SER A 136 6.19 -4.99 -4.39
N LEU A 137 5.28 -4.35 -3.66
CA LEU A 137 4.12 -5.00 -3.08
C LEU A 137 2.85 -4.63 -3.82
N GLU A 138 2.06 -5.64 -4.19
CA GLU A 138 0.75 -5.45 -4.81
C GLU A 138 -0.27 -5.05 -3.76
N GLY A 139 -1.03 -4.00 -4.03
CA GLY A 139 -2.11 -3.46 -3.22
C GLY A 139 -3.44 -3.42 -3.99
N MET A 140 -4.47 -2.87 -3.35
CA MET A 140 -5.81 -2.77 -3.95
C MET A 140 -5.86 -1.81 -5.14
N TYR A 141 -4.98 -0.82 -5.16
CA TYR A 141 -4.99 0.26 -6.16
C TYR A 141 -3.73 0.26 -7.02
N THR A 142 -2.81 -0.67 -6.83
CA THR A 142 -1.62 -0.77 -7.68
C THR A 142 -1.98 -1.30 -9.06
N VAL A 143 -1.21 -0.87 -10.05
CA VAL A 143 -1.26 -1.36 -11.42
C VAL A 143 0.10 -1.95 -11.80
N PRO A 144 0.16 -2.91 -12.75
CA PRO A 144 1.45 -3.43 -13.22
C PRO A 144 2.15 -2.40 -14.10
N GLY A 145 3.42 -2.12 -13.83
CA GLY A 145 4.25 -1.27 -14.68
C GLY A 145 4.32 -1.81 -16.11
N ASN A 146 4.32 -0.92 -17.07
CA ASN A 146 4.22 -1.24 -18.51
C ASN A 146 5.57 -1.48 -19.20
N GLY A 147 6.69 -1.25 -18.50
CA GLY A 147 8.05 -1.36 -19.05
C GLY A 147 8.50 -0.19 -19.89
N VAL A 148 7.75 0.94 -19.86
CA VAL A 148 8.09 2.17 -20.54
C VAL A 148 8.79 3.13 -19.58
N THR A 149 9.79 3.85 -20.04
CA THR A 149 10.57 4.82 -19.27
C THR A 149 11.03 4.29 -17.90
N VAL A 150 10.45 4.80 -16.82
CA VAL A 150 10.85 4.45 -15.43
C VAL A 150 9.95 3.41 -14.79
N GLN A 151 8.92 2.91 -15.50
CA GLN A 151 8.03 1.86 -14.99
C GLN A 151 8.63 0.47 -15.22
N PRO A 152 9.02 -0.30 -14.18
CA PRO A 152 9.49 -1.67 -14.37
C PRO A 152 8.36 -2.58 -14.84
N LEU A 153 8.60 -3.35 -15.90
CA LEU A 153 7.58 -4.21 -16.51
C LEU A 153 7.00 -5.23 -15.51
N GLY A 154 5.72 -5.14 -15.26
CA GLY A 154 4.96 -6.05 -14.42
C GLY A 154 5.11 -5.84 -12.90
N GLU A 155 5.98 -4.92 -12.46
CA GLU A 155 6.07 -4.58 -11.04
C GLU A 155 4.85 -3.76 -10.60
N PRO A 156 4.25 -4.05 -9.44
CA PRO A 156 3.11 -3.29 -8.95
C PRO A 156 3.52 -1.89 -8.47
N GLY A 157 2.68 -0.91 -8.78
CA GLY A 157 2.86 0.48 -8.33
C GLY A 157 1.67 1.35 -8.67
N TYR A 158 1.82 2.64 -8.47
CA TYR A 158 0.79 3.66 -8.68
C TYR A 158 1.19 4.53 -9.86
N ASP A 159 0.26 4.79 -10.77
CA ASP A 159 0.38 5.79 -11.83
C ASP A 159 -1.00 6.40 -12.16
N GLY A 160 -1.05 7.36 -13.09
CA GLY A 160 -2.27 8.07 -13.43
C GLY A 160 -2.83 8.89 -12.26
N ASP A 161 -4.16 9.07 -12.23
CA ASP A 161 -4.84 9.96 -11.32
C ASP A 161 -5.72 9.24 -10.31
N GLN A 162 -5.51 9.51 -9.03
CA GLN A 162 -6.40 9.21 -7.92
C GLN A 162 -6.47 10.44 -6.99
N LEU A 163 -7.23 11.45 -7.39
CA LEU A 163 -7.27 12.75 -6.71
C LEU A 163 -8.01 12.73 -5.37
N SER A 164 -8.87 11.74 -5.15
CA SER A 164 -9.58 11.55 -3.89
C SER A 164 -8.84 10.56 -2.99
N TRP A 165 -8.81 10.81 -1.70
CA TRP A 165 -8.25 9.87 -0.73
C TRP A 165 -8.92 8.50 -0.80
N VAL A 166 -8.11 7.46 -0.92
CA VAL A 166 -8.51 6.05 -0.87
C VAL A 166 -7.77 5.32 0.24
N GLY A 167 -8.39 4.27 0.76
CA GLY A 167 -7.77 3.40 1.76
C GLY A 167 -7.05 2.24 1.08
N GLU A 168 -5.74 2.27 1.04
CA GLU A 168 -4.92 1.18 0.53
C GLU A 168 -4.75 0.07 1.57
N LYS A 169 -4.69 -1.17 1.11
CA LYS A 169 -4.38 -2.33 1.93
C LYS A 169 -3.52 -3.33 1.17
N ILE A 170 -2.37 -3.67 1.75
CA ILE A 170 -1.33 -4.50 1.16
C ILE A 170 -1.04 -5.67 2.10
N PHE A 171 -1.38 -6.89 1.71
CA PHE A 171 -1.08 -8.09 2.49
C PHE A 171 0.37 -8.52 2.29
N LEU A 172 1.05 -8.89 3.38
CA LEU A 172 2.46 -9.30 3.35
C LEU A 172 2.65 -10.81 3.12
N ASP A 173 1.59 -11.57 2.91
CA ASP A 173 1.65 -13.00 2.52
C ASP A 173 2.30 -13.21 1.16
N GLN A 174 2.24 -12.22 0.27
CA GLN A 174 2.98 -12.19 -1.01
C GLN A 174 4.52 -12.26 -0.83
N LEU A 175 5.04 -11.99 0.35
CA LEU A 175 6.45 -12.19 0.70
C LEU A 175 6.80 -13.65 1.02
N ASN A 176 5.85 -14.60 0.86
CA ASN A 176 6.06 -16.03 1.07
C ASN A 176 6.70 -16.38 2.44
N GLY A 177 6.29 -15.68 3.49
CA GLY A 177 6.76 -15.84 4.85
C GLY A 177 8.09 -15.16 5.19
N LEU A 178 8.72 -14.45 4.25
CA LEU A 178 9.83 -13.55 4.56
C LEU A 178 9.35 -12.41 5.46
N ARG A 179 10.21 -12.02 6.40
CA ARG A 179 9.92 -10.95 7.35
C ARG A 179 10.66 -9.69 6.92
N PRO A 180 9.95 -8.64 6.46
CA PRO A 180 10.60 -7.42 6.01
C PRO A 180 11.32 -6.71 7.16
N THR A 181 12.45 -6.09 6.84
CA THR A 181 13.26 -5.31 7.77
C THR A 181 13.08 -3.80 7.62
N ALA A 182 12.48 -3.36 6.52
CA ALA A 182 12.10 -1.98 6.26
C ALA A 182 11.00 -1.92 5.20
N PHE A 183 10.36 -0.76 5.07
CA PHE A 183 9.44 -0.43 3.98
C PHE A 183 9.85 0.88 3.33
N ARG A 184 9.47 1.09 2.08
CA ARG A 184 9.65 2.39 1.44
C ARG A 184 8.58 2.69 0.41
N PHE A 185 8.33 3.98 0.21
CA PHE A 185 7.83 4.52 -1.04
C PHE A 185 9.03 4.94 -1.89
N ILE A 186 9.00 4.62 -3.17
CA ILE A 186 9.98 5.06 -4.15
C ILE A 186 9.25 5.66 -5.35
N GLN A 187 9.54 6.93 -5.62
CA GLN A 187 9.02 7.64 -6.77
C GLN A 187 10.11 7.68 -7.85
N ASN A 188 9.72 7.39 -9.07
CA ASN A 188 10.55 7.50 -10.25
C ASN A 188 9.82 8.37 -11.28
N SER A 189 10.49 9.39 -11.80
CA SER A 189 9.97 10.26 -12.87
C SER A 189 10.91 10.27 -14.07
N ASP A 190 10.31 10.43 -15.26
CA ASP A 190 11.06 10.68 -16.49
C ASP A 190 11.29 12.20 -16.73
N GLU A 191 11.48 12.64 -17.96
CA GLU A 191 11.89 14.02 -18.27
C GLU A 191 10.71 15.00 -18.49
N LEU A 192 9.45 14.54 -18.49
CA LEU A 192 8.29 15.34 -18.91
C LEU A 192 7.05 15.09 -18.05
N TYR A 193 6.23 16.12 -17.85
CA TYR A 193 4.87 16.08 -17.29
C TYR A 193 4.77 15.65 -15.83
N GLU A 194 5.32 16.46 -14.96
CA GLU A 194 5.22 16.28 -13.51
C GLU A 194 3.80 16.62 -12.99
N GLY A 195 3.35 15.91 -11.97
CA GLY A 195 2.06 16.13 -11.26
C GLY A 195 2.24 16.46 -9.78
N ASP A 196 1.11 16.57 -9.05
CA ASP A 196 1.09 16.79 -7.57
C ASP A 196 1.66 15.59 -6.78
N GLY A 197 1.99 14.50 -7.50
CA GLY A 197 2.71 13.35 -6.95
C GLY A 197 1.86 12.44 -6.06
N PHE A 198 2.54 11.70 -5.18
CA PHE A 198 1.94 10.73 -4.28
C PHE A 198 1.90 11.26 -2.85
N THR A 199 0.73 11.23 -2.24
CA THR A 199 0.54 11.65 -0.86
C THR A 199 0.01 10.47 -0.03
N VAL A 200 0.62 10.23 1.13
CA VAL A 200 0.27 9.15 2.06
C VAL A 200 0.00 9.69 3.45
N ASP A 201 -1.01 9.10 4.13
CA ASP A 201 -1.40 9.45 5.49
C ASP A 201 -1.89 8.20 6.25
N ASN A 202 -1.94 8.29 7.58
CA ASN A 202 -2.44 7.22 8.45
C ASN A 202 -1.83 5.83 8.14
N PHE A 203 -0.52 5.78 8.01
CA PHE A 203 0.20 4.53 7.76
C PHE A 203 0.13 3.61 8.98
N MET A 204 -0.24 2.35 8.78
CA MET A 204 -0.31 1.32 9.81
C MET A 204 0.27 0.01 9.31
N LEU A 205 1.11 -0.63 10.13
CA LEU A 205 1.49 -2.03 10.00
C LEU A 205 0.69 -2.80 11.06
N MET A 206 -0.01 -3.81 10.63
CA MET A 206 -0.99 -4.56 11.42
C MET A 206 -0.82 -6.08 11.26
N GLY A 207 -1.35 -6.85 12.23
CA GLY A 207 -1.39 -8.30 12.17
C GLY A 207 -2.05 -8.98 13.36
#